data_dddfc79ca9973cd0b17cb03fc0fea8a0
#
_entry.id   dddfc79ca9973cd0b17cb03fc0fea8a0
#
_cell.length_a   1.000
_cell.length_b   1.000
_cell.length_c   1.000
_cell.angle_alpha   90.00
_cell.angle_beta   90.00
_cell.angle_gamma   90.00
#
_symmetry.space_group_name_H-M   'P 1'
#
loop_
_entity.id
_entity.type
_entity.pdbx_description
1 polymer ?
#
loop_
_entity_poly.entity_id
_entity_poly.type
_entity_poly.pdbx_seq_one_letter_code
_entity_poly.pdbx_strand_id
1 'polypeptide(L)'
;LKDTELYVGQKWDLGSVFKNVVDKDGNPIKLEEVEYIWIDGKKTREIDTSKPGKHTVQIAVLKANNELVYSNKVTVTVKEDQTKAELKDTELYVGQKWDLGSVFKNVVDKDENPIKPEEVECIWIDGQEKVREIDTSKPGKHIVEIAVLNAYNKWVNSNKITVTVKEEPFTIKQVPYFDFEDHILVSINKSVVNKKENPTIDLETPSIMGKDWQLQVELSPFLDKKNSKSILKGVSLYIPKGKLESDLETEEPTQYDCQLEANGKASILMHGTKTKGKGRWKNKLETKEITLSIPPENKKGNYESTLHWTLLDVPGQSVNGDLV
;
A
#
# COMPACT_ATOMS: atom_id res chain seq x y z
N LEU A 1 17.22 -39.07 31.10
CA LEU A 1 16.01 -38.47 30.52
C LEU A 1 16.31 -37.19 29.77
N LYS A 2 15.35 -36.62 29.05
CA LYS A 2 15.38 -35.33 28.35
C LYS A 2 14.12 -34.53 28.62
N ASP A 3 14.25 -33.20 28.59
CA ASP A 3 13.10 -32.28 28.68
C ASP A 3 12.18 -32.46 27.46
N THR A 4 10.89 -32.28 27.64
CA THR A 4 9.88 -32.35 26.58
C THR A 4 8.81 -31.27 26.76
N GLU A 5 8.07 -31.05 25.70
CA GLU A 5 6.97 -30.09 25.67
C GLU A 5 5.75 -30.74 25.04
N LEU A 6 4.56 -30.33 25.51
CA LEU A 6 3.27 -30.69 24.93
C LEU A 6 2.27 -29.54 25.12
N TYR A 7 1.15 -29.60 24.43
CA TYR A 7 0.10 -28.60 24.55
C TYR A 7 -1.03 -29.06 25.44
N VAL A 8 -1.71 -28.10 26.06
CA VAL A 8 -2.89 -28.37 26.95
C VAL A 8 -3.85 -29.32 26.27
N GLY A 9 -4.25 -30.37 27.02
CA GLY A 9 -5.18 -31.42 26.57
C GLY A 9 -4.55 -32.52 25.72
N GLN A 10 -3.27 -32.45 25.38
CA GLN A 10 -2.56 -33.56 24.73
C GLN A 10 -2.28 -34.65 25.77
N LYS A 11 -2.44 -35.92 25.36
CA LYS A 11 -2.09 -37.03 26.20
C LYS A 11 -0.57 -37.11 26.37
N TRP A 12 -0.12 -37.09 27.62
CA TRP A 12 1.31 -37.28 27.90
C TRP A 12 1.69 -38.75 27.75
N ASP A 13 2.88 -38.97 27.22
CA ASP A 13 3.51 -40.28 27.12
C ASP A 13 4.86 -40.26 27.83
N LEU A 14 5.05 -41.15 28.79
CA LEU A 14 6.30 -41.28 29.57
C LEU A 14 7.50 -41.52 28.64
N GLY A 15 7.33 -42.28 27.56
CA GLY A 15 8.39 -42.55 26.60
C GLY A 15 8.99 -41.31 25.94
N SER A 16 8.23 -40.22 25.88
CA SER A 16 8.67 -38.96 25.32
C SER A 16 9.89 -38.38 26.04
N VAL A 17 10.04 -38.63 27.34
CA VAL A 17 11.20 -38.15 28.14
C VAL A 17 12.41 -39.09 28.11
N PHE A 18 12.31 -40.27 27.50
CA PHE A 18 13.41 -41.22 27.45
C PHE A 18 14.47 -40.75 26.47
N LYS A 19 15.74 -40.72 26.92
CA LYS A 19 16.91 -40.45 26.09
C LYS A 19 17.84 -41.68 26.02
N ASN A 20 18.16 -42.25 27.17
CA ASN A 20 18.97 -43.43 27.34
C ASN A 20 18.57 -44.11 28.63
N VAL A 21 17.60 -45.03 28.55
CA VAL A 21 17.10 -45.81 29.66
C VAL A 21 17.27 -47.26 29.31
N VAL A 22 18.24 -47.94 29.98
CA VAL A 22 18.66 -49.30 29.69
C VAL A 22 18.61 -50.14 30.97
N ASP A 23 18.45 -51.47 30.77
CA ASP A 23 18.50 -52.46 31.84
C ASP A 23 19.96 -52.79 32.25
N LYS A 24 20.11 -53.80 33.11
CA LYS A 24 21.42 -54.29 33.57
C LYS A 24 22.31 -54.86 32.50
N ASP A 25 21.74 -55.29 31.37
CA ASP A 25 22.40 -55.89 30.22
C ASP A 25 22.61 -54.91 29.05
N GLY A 26 22.22 -53.67 29.24
CA GLY A 26 22.33 -52.60 28.24
C GLY A 26 21.18 -52.53 27.20
N ASN A 27 20.12 -53.33 27.40
CA ASN A 27 18.96 -53.31 26.52
C ASN A 27 18.01 -52.17 26.86
N PRO A 28 17.33 -51.52 25.90
CA PRO A 28 16.35 -50.51 26.16
C PRO A 28 15.21 -51.04 27.03
N ILE A 29 14.93 -50.31 28.12
CA ILE A 29 13.81 -50.62 29.04
C ILE A 29 12.49 -50.14 28.43
N LYS A 30 11.47 -51.00 28.45
CA LYS A 30 10.12 -50.66 28.03
C LYS A 30 9.41 -49.85 29.09
N LEU A 31 8.45 -49.03 28.66
CA LEU A 31 7.68 -48.15 29.57
C LEU A 31 6.96 -48.87 30.68
N GLU A 32 6.40 -50.03 30.41
CA GLU A 32 5.70 -50.89 31.38
C GLU A 32 6.64 -51.50 32.44
N GLU A 33 7.94 -51.62 32.13
CA GLU A 33 8.96 -52.18 33.01
C GLU A 33 9.50 -51.17 34.04
N VAL A 34 9.16 -49.83 33.86
CA VAL A 34 9.57 -48.80 34.81
C VAL A 34 8.60 -48.78 35.99
N GLU A 35 9.04 -49.29 37.14
CA GLU A 35 8.19 -49.36 38.35
C GLU A 35 8.17 -48.05 39.16
N TYR A 36 9.23 -47.29 39.14
CA TYR A 36 9.43 -46.11 39.97
C TYR A 36 9.46 -44.84 39.14
N ILE A 37 8.35 -44.12 39.24
CA ILE A 37 8.16 -42.84 38.52
C ILE A 37 7.67 -41.80 39.55
N TRP A 38 8.36 -40.65 39.58
CA TRP A 38 7.94 -39.52 40.38
C TRP A 38 7.66 -38.33 39.42
N ILE A 39 6.49 -37.75 39.62
CA ILE A 39 6.08 -36.50 38.97
C ILE A 39 5.75 -35.51 40.07
N ASP A 40 6.46 -34.36 40.06
CA ASP A 40 6.35 -33.32 41.10
C ASP A 40 6.53 -33.89 42.52
N GLY A 41 7.44 -34.87 42.68
CA GLY A 41 7.76 -35.51 43.95
C GLY A 41 6.72 -36.54 44.41
N LYS A 42 5.68 -36.82 43.65
CA LYS A 42 4.64 -37.83 43.95
C LYS A 42 4.83 -39.07 43.08
N LYS A 43 4.63 -40.25 43.61
CA LYS A 43 4.64 -41.50 42.85
C LYS A 43 3.39 -41.61 42.00
N THR A 44 3.48 -41.21 40.73
CA THR A 44 2.38 -41.26 39.76
C THR A 44 2.94 -41.45 38.35
N ARG A 45 2.09 -41.87 37.40
CA ARG A 45 2.42 -42.05 35.99
C ARG A 45 1.76 -40.99 35.08
N GLU A 46 0.93 -40.12 35.65
CA GLU A 46 0.14 -39.18 34.88
C GLU A 46 0.52 -37.74 35.21
N ILE A 47 0.56 -36.94 34.18
CA ILE A 47 0.65 -35.47 34.24
C ILE A 47 -0.73 -34.90 33.92
N ASP A 48 -1.20 -33.96 34.74
CA ASP A 48 -2.40 -33.17 34.45
C ASP A 48 -2.04 -32.17 33.34
N THR A 49 -2.49 -32.47 32.13
CA THR A 49 -2.28 -31.61 30.94
C THR A 49 -3.46 -30.65 30.69
N SER A 50 -4.42 -30.58 31.61
CA SER A 50 -5.60 -29.70 31.44
C SER A 50 -5.27 -28.21 31.56
N LYS A 51 -4.11 -27.89 32.11
CA LYS A 51 -3.62 -26.51 32.34
C LYS A 51 -2.15 -26.37 31.98
N PRO A 52 -1.74 -25.16 31.55
CA PRO A 52 -0.32 -24.89 31.35
C PRO A 52 0.46 -25.05 32.66
N GLY A 53 1.67 -25.57 32.57
CA GLY A 53 2.52 -25.74 33.74
C GLY A 53 3.81 -26.48 33.42
N LYS A 54 4.69 -26.53 34.41
CA LYS A 54 5.94 -27.28 34.37
C LYS A 54 5.89 -28.42 35.39
N HIS A 55 6.17 -29.62 34.94
CA HIS A 55 6.18 -30.80 35.76
C HIS A 55 7.58 -31.40 35.79
N THR A 56 8.07 -31.77 36.95
CA THR A 56 9.35 -32.43 37.13
C THR A 56 9.19 -33.93 37.11
N VAL A 57 9.89 -34.63 36.22
CA VAL A 57 9.83 -36.11 36.09
C VAL A 57 11.18 -36.71 36.45
N GLN A 58 11.15 -37.78 37.23
CA GLN A 58 12.28 -38.63 37.58
C GLN A 58 11.83 -40.08 37.63
N ILE A 59 12.66 -40.98 37.14
CA ILE A 59 12.44 -42.42 37.21
C ILE A 59 13.58 -43.10 37.95
N ALA A 60 13.33 -44.34 38.43
CA ALA A 60 14.39 -45.20 38.84
C ALA A 60 14.21 -46.62 38.25
N VAL A 61 15.31 -47.25 37.96
CA VAL A 61 15.40 -48.62 37.45
C VAL A 61 16.27 -49.47 38.37
N LEU A 62 16.00 -50.77 38.39
CA LEU A 62 16.75 -51.73 39.22
C LEU A 62 18.04 -52.16 38.52
N LYS A 63 19.15 -52.20 39.31
CA LYS A 63 20.35 -52.87 38.95
C LYS A 63 20.29 -54.39 39.14
N ALA A 64 21.29 -55.13 38.71
CA ALA A 64 21.44 -56.56 38.92
C ALA A 64 21.41 -56.94 40.40
N ASN A 65 21.85 -56.09 41.32
CA ASN A 65 21.85 -56.30 42.79
C ASN A 65 20.61 -55.77 43.49
N ASN A 66 19.53 -55.50 42.77
CA ASN A 66 18.26 -54.90 43.26
C ASN A 66 18.38 -53.49 43.84
N GLU A 67 19.50 -52.76 43.64
CA GLU A 67 19.60 -51.36 43.99
C GLU A 67 18.94 -50.48 42.95
N LEU A 68 18.29 -49.37 43.41
CA LEU A 68 17.67 -48.38 42.51
C LEU A 68 18.71 -47.42 41.91
N VAL A 69 18.67 -47.22 40.60
CA VAL A 69 19.41 -46.17 39.89
C VAL A 69 18.40 -45.09 39.49
N TYR A 70 18.62 -43.91 40.01
CA TYR A 70 17.80 -42.74 39.71
C TYR A 70 18.29 -42.03 38.45
N SER A 71 17.35 -41.63 37.61
CA SER A 71 17.63 -40.76 36.48
C SER A 71 17.91 -39.33 36.92
N ASN A 72 18.44 -38.52 35.97
CA ASN A 72 18.35 -37.07 36.12
C ASN A 72 16.86 -36.65 36.20
N LYS A 73 16.61 -35.52 36.87
CA LYS A 73 15.31 -34.84 36.81
C LYS A 73 15.20 -34.09 35.52
N VAL A 74 14.02 -34.16 34.90
CA VAL A 74 13.72 -33.43 33.65
C VAL A 74 12.40 -32.69 33.81
N THR A 75 12.21 -31.69 32.97
CA THR A 75 11.01 -30.86 32.92
C THR A 75 10.12 -31.27 31.76
N VAL A 76 8.86 -31.52 32.02
CA VAL A 76 7.80 -31.59 31.03
C VAL A 76 7.01 -30.29 31.09
N THR A 77 7.02 -29.53 30.03
CA THR A 77 6.32 -28.24 29.94
C THR A 77 5.02 -28.42 29.17
N VAL A 78 3.89 -28.11 29.81
CA VAL A 78 2.56 -28.04 29.20
C VAL A 78 2.33 -26.59 28.77
N LYS A 79 2.14 -26.34 27.50
CA LYS A 79 1.96 -25.01 26.92
C LYS A 79 0.54 -24.80 26.38
N GLU A 80 0.10 -23.55 26.33
CA GLU A 80 -1.09 -23.20 25.57
C GLU A 80 -0.77 -23.10 24.08
N ASP A 81 -1.72 -23.47 23.25
CA ASP A 81 -1.67 -23.25 21.82
C ASP A 81 -1.92 -21.77 21.50
N GLN A 82 -0.96 -21.09 20.95
CA GLN A 82 -1.00 -19.66 20.65
C GLN A 82 -1.43 -19.35 19.21
N THR A 83 -1.85 -20.37 18.45
CA THR A 83 -2.21 -20.21 17.03
C THR A 83 -3.29 -19.14 16.83
N LYS A 84 -3.00 -18.18 16.00
CA LYS A 84 -3.93 -17.10 15.59
C LYS A 84 -3.82 -16.82 14.10
N ALA A 85 -4.96 -16.47 13.52
CA ALA A 85 -5.04 -16.03 12.13
C ALA A 85 -5.93 -14.80 12.05
N GLU A 86 -5.35 -13.62 12.24
CA GLU A 86 -6.06 -12.35 12.13
C GLU A 86 -5.54 -11.57 10.93
N LEU A 87 -6.45 -11.16 10.07
CA LEU A 87 -6.19 -10.34 8.89
C LEU A 87 -6.77 -8.93 9.04
N LYS A 88 -6.29 -8.01 8.22
CA LYS A 88 -6.77 -6.62 8.11
C LYS A 88 -7.07 -6.28 6.66
N ASP A 89 -8.06 -5.41 6.46
CA ASP A 89 -8.35 -4.81 5.17
C ASP A 89 -7.14 -4.07 4.62
N THR A 90 -7.01 -4.05 3.30
CA THR A 90 -5.95 -3.31 2.63
C THR A 90 -6.44 -2.73 1.30
N GLU A 91 -5.69 -1.76 0.81
CA GLU A 91 -5.97 -1.12 -0.46
C GLU A 91 -4.75 -1.21 -1.39
N LEU A 92 -5.02 -1.39 -2.67
CA LEU A 92 -4.04 -1.37 -3.74
C LEU A 92 -4.50 -0.40 -4.83
N TYR A 93 -3.55 0.10 -5.60
CA TYR A 93 -3.85 0.75 -6.87
C TYR A 93 -3.78 -0.24 -8.02
N VAL A 94 -4.53 0.04 -9.08
CA VAL A 94 -4.46 -0.69 -10.35
C VAL A 94 -3.01 -0.84 -10.79
N GLY A 95 -2.60 -2.08 -11.10
CA GLY A 95 -1.25 -2.42 -11.51
C GLY A 95 -0.24 -2.67 -10.39
N GLN A 96 -0.60 -2.45 -9.12
CA GLN A 96 0.26 -2.85 -8.00
C GLN A 96 0.29 -4.37 -7.85
N LYS A 97 1.47 -4.89 -7.53
CA LYS A 97 1.62 -6.31 -7.21
C LYS A 97 0.97 -6.60 -5.86
N TRP A 98 0.13 -7.64 -5.84
CA TRP A 98 -0.44 -8.19 -4.62
C TRP A 98 0.61 -8.95 -3.79
N ASP A 99 0.55 -8.78 -2.48
CA ASP A 99 1.32 -9.56 -1.51
C ASP A 99 0.41 -9.98 -0.35
N LEU A 100 0.32 -11.29 -0.11
CA LEU A 100 -0.49 -11.86 0.96
C LEU A 100 -0.06 -11.34 2.35
N GLY A 101 1.24 -11.12 2.55
CA GLY A 101 1.76 -10.59 3.82
C GLY A 101 1.21 -9.23 4.18
N SER A 102 0.80 -8.44 3.19
CA SER A 102 0.24 -7.10 3.40
C SER A 102 -1.05 -7.08 4.23
N VAL A 103 -1.81 -8.17 4.23
CA VAL A 103 -3.07 -8.31 4.98
C VAL A 103 -2.91 -8.93 6.35
N PHE A 104 -1.73 -9.43 6.70
CA PHE A 104 -1.49 -10.02 8.02
C PHE A 104 -1.55 -8.96 9.12
N LYS A 105 -2.39 -9.20 10.12
CA LYS A 105 -2.45 -8.40 11.34
C LYS A 105 -1.78 -9.13 12.51
N ASN A 106 -2.17 -10.38 12.73
CA ASN A 106 -1.59 -11.27 13.73
C ASN A 106 -1.77 -12.72 13.25
N VAL A 107 -0.77 -13.25 12.58
CA VAL A 107 -0.76 -14.62 12.05
C VAL A 107 0.43 -15.34 12.66
N VAL A 108 0.17 -16.20 13.65
CA VAL A 108 1.18 -16.88 14.44
C VAL A 108 0.89 -18.37 14.58
N ASP A 109 1.94 -19.15 14.76
CA ASP A 109 1.86 -20.58 15.01
C ASP A 109 1.53 -20.90 16.49
N LYS A 110 1.51 -22.18 16.82
CA LYS A 110 1.25 -22.70 18.17
C LYS A 110 2.22 -22.20 19.25
N ASP A 111 3.41 -21.75 18.88
CA ASP A 111 4.47 -21.25 19.75
C ASP A 111 4.62 -19.70 19.67
N GLU A 112 3.62 -19.02 19.09
CA GLU A 112 3.58 -17.57 18.89
C GLU A 112 4.63 -17.04 17.90
N ASN A 113 5.23 -17.90 17.08
CA ASN A 113 6.13 -17.46 16.02
C ASN A 113 5.32 -16.94 14.83
N PRO A 114 5.74 -15.82 14.20
CA PRO A 114 5.08 -15.34 12.99
C PRO A 114 5.12 -16.38 11.87
N ILE A 115 3.96 -16.65 11.26
CA ILE A 115 3.84 -17.47 10.06
C ILE A 115 4.11 -16.61 8.83
N LYS A 116 4.98 -17.07 7.95
CA LYS A 116 5.28 -16.35 6.70
C LYS A 116 4.19 -16.62 5.65
N PRO A 117 3.95 -15.68 4.72
CA PRO A 117 2.93 -15.83 3.69
C PRO A 117 3.06 -17.11 2.86
N GLU A 118 4.31 -17.52 2.56
CA GLU A 118 4.60 -18.75 1.81
C GLU A 118 4.30 -20.03 2.59
N GLU A 119 4.23 -19.97 3.92
CA GLU A 119 3.93 -21.11 4.80
C GLU A 119 2.42 -21.34 4.97
N VAL A 120 1.58 -20.40 4.52
CA VAL A 120 0.12 -20.55 4.57
C VAL A 120 -0.34 -21.52 3.50
N GLU A 121 -0.86 -22.67 3.90
CA GLU A 121 -1.31 -23.72 2.97
C GLU A 121 -2.73 -23.48 2.43
N CYS A 122 -3.62 -22.98 3.27
CA CYS A 122 -5.01 -22.73 2.92
C CYS A 122 -5.30 -21.25 2.79
N ILE A 123 -5.64 -20.84 1.57
CA ILE A 123 -6.03 -19.48 1.21
C ILE A 123 -7.25 -19.54 0.29
N TRP A 124 -8.19 -18.62 0.51
CA TRP A 124 -9.34 -18.38 -0.36
C TRP A 124 -9.35 -16.92 -0.79
N ILE A 125 -9.49 -16.72 -2.09
CA ILE A 125 -9.73 -15.41 -2.69
C ILE A 125 -11.05 -15.50 -3.47
N ASP A 126 -12.01 -14.65 -3.13
CA ASP A 126 -13.36 -14.63 -3.71
C ASP A 126 -14.05 -16.01 -3.67
N GLY A 127 -13.78 -16.77 -2.59
CA GLY A 127 -14.31 -18.11 -2.38
C GLY A 127 -13.60 -19.22 -3.18
N GLN A 128 -12.57 -18.90 -3.95
CA GLN A 128 -11.75 -19.87 -4.67
C GLN A 128 -10.58 -20.32 -3.81
N GLU A 129 -10.49 -21.62 -3.59
CA GLU A 129 -9.41 -22.22 -2.79
C GLU A 129 -8.09 -22.28 -3.58
N LYS A 130 -6.98 -22.09 -2.86
CA LYS A 130 -5.60 -22.14 -3.38
C LYS A 130 -5.23 -21.08 -4.41
N VAL A 131 -6.06 -20.06 -4.57
CA VAL A 131 -5.71 -18.88 -5.35
C VAL A 131 -4.85 -17.95 -4.50
N ARG A 132 -3.68 -17.57 -5.00
CA ARG A 132 -2.71 -16.73 -4.27
C ARG A 132 -2.54 -15.34 -4.87
N GLU A 133 -3.17 -15.08 -6.00
CA GLU A 133 -3.03 -13.83 -6.73
C GLU A 133 -4.38 -13.13 -6.89
N ILE A 134 -4.36 -11.82 -6.78
CA ILE A 134 -5.47 -10.94 -7.07
C ILE A 134 -5.21 -10.27 -8.41
N ASP A 135 -6.20 -10.25 -9.29
CA ASP A 135 -6.15 -9.46 -10.52
C ASP A 135 -6.25 -7.97 -10.18
N THR A 136 -5.12 -7.30 -10.23
CA THR A 136 -5.02 -5.85 -9.97
C THR A 136 -5.08 -5.01 -11.25
N SER A 137 -5.38 -5.61 -12.40
CA SER A 137 -5.48 -4.89 -13.68
C SER A 137 -6.69 -3.95 -13.77
N LYS A 138 -7.67 -4.14 -12.90
CA LYS A 138 -8.93 -3.38 -12.85
C LYS A 138 -9.31 -3.06 -11.41
N PRO A 139 -10.04 -1.95 -11.19
CA PRO A 139 -10.63 -1.66 -9.89
C PRO A 139 -11.60 -2.75 -9.47
N GLY A 140 -11.62 -3.09 -8.19
CA GLY A 140 -12.51 -4.10 -7.64
C GLY A 140 -12.28 -4.37 -6.17
N LYS A 141 -13.14 -5.20 -5.59
CA LYS A 141 -13.01 -5.67 -4.22
C LYS A 141 -12.88 -7.19 -4.23
N HIS A 142 -11.91 -7.68 -3.48
CA HIS A 142 -11.63 -9.11 -3.34
C HIS A 142 -11.71 -9.50 -1.88
N ILE A 143 -12.37 -10.61 -1.61
CA ILE A 143 -12.49 -11.16 -0.24
C ILE A 143 -11.39 -12.18 -0.03
N VAL A 144 -10.61 -12.01 1.02
CA VAL A 144 -9.50 -12.91 1.38
C VAL A 144 -9.76 -13.54 2.75
N GLU A 145 -9.49 -14.83 2.83
CA GLU A 145 -9.51 -15.64 4.05
C GLU A 145 -8.36 -16.64 4.00
N ILE A 146 -7.77 -16.94 5.16
CA ILE A 146 -6.75 -17.99 5.28
C ILE A 146 -7.11 -18.94 6.41
N ALA A 147 -6.45 -20.11 6.44
CA ALA A 147 -6.44 -20.98 7.59
C ALA A 147 -5.03 -21.50 7.86
N VAL A 148 -4.72 -21.67 9.14
CA VAL A 148 -3.45 -22.20 9.64
C VAL A 148 -3.70 -23.38 10.57
N LEU A 149 -2.76 -24.33 10.66
CA LEU A 149 -2.87 -25.47 11.54
C LEU A 149 -2.43 -25.12 12.96
N ASN A 150 -3.23 -25.54 13.94
CA ASN A 150 -2.90 -25.42 15.35
C ASN A 150 -2.09 -26.64 15.87
N ALA A 151 -1.78 -26.66 17.16
CA ALA A 151 -1.04 -27.73 17.84
C ALA A 151 -1.71 -29.12 17.72
N TYR A 152 -3.01 -29.16 17.40
CA TYR A 152 -3.82 -30.39 17.30
C TYR A 152 -4.09 -30.82 15.87
N ASN A 153 -3.38 -30.23 14.89
CA ASN A 153 -3.61 -30.42 13.44
C ASN A 153 -5.04 -30.07 13.02
N LYS A 154 -5.65 -29.06 13.66
CA LYS A 154 -6.94 -28.51 13.27
C LYS A 154 -6.76 -27.15 12.64
N TRP A 155 -7.58 -26.86 11.64
CA TRP A 155 -7.57 -25.56 10.98
C TRP A 155 -8.15 -24.46 11.86
N VAL A 156 -7.42 -23.37 11.98
CA VAL A 156 -7.86 -22.10 12.58
C VAL A 156 -8.06 -21.11 11.43
N ASN A 157 -9.31 -20.78 11.15
CA ASN A 157 -9.67 -19.84 10.10
C ASN A 157 -9.49 -18.41 10.57
N SER A 158 -9.07 -17.55 9.65
CA SER A 158 -9.03 -16.11 9.86
C SER A 158 -10.43 -15.49 9.78
N ASN A 159 -10.51 -14.22 10.15
CA ASN A 159 -11.58 -13.36 9.69
C ASN A 159 -11.49 -13.16 8.18
N LYS A 160 -12.63 -12.91 7.53
CA LYS A 160 -12.69 -12.45 6.14
C LYS A 160 -12.36 -10.97 6.07
N ILE A 161 -11.52 -10.60 5.12
CA ILE A 161 -11.14 -9.20 4.89
C ILE A 161 -11.35 -8.81 3.43
N THR A 162 -11.35 -7.52 3.19
CA THR A 162 -11.47 -6.95 1.86
C THR A 162 -10.15 -6.34 1.40
N VAL A 163 -9.69 -6.74 0.22
CA VAL A 163 -8.65 -6.06 -0.54
C VAL A 163 -9.32 -5.22 -1.61
N THR A 164 -9.15 -3.91 -1.54
CA THR A 164 -9.74 -2.97 -2.50
C THR A 164 -8.68 -2.53 -3.50
N VAL A 165 -8.89 -2.84 -4.78
CA VAL A 165 -8.10 -2.31 -5.89
C VAL A 165 -8.81 -1.06 -6.42
N LYS A 166 -8.13 0.08 -6.43
CA LYS A 166 -8.70 1.37 -6.86
C LYS A 166 -7.84 2.07 -7.90
N GLU A 167 -8.46 2.94 -8.68
CA GLU A 167 -7.74 3.80 -9.62
C GLU A 167 -6.78 4.75 -8.87
N GLU A 168 -5.64 5.02 -9.48
CA GLU A 168 -4.75 6.07 -9.01
C GLU A 168 -5.37 7.46 -9.26
N PRO A 169 -5.02 8.47 -8.45
CA PRO A 169 -5.48 9.83 -8.66
C PRO A 169 -5.14 10.35 -10.05
N PHE A 170 -6.13 10.99 -10.70
CA PHE A 170 -6.00 11.70 -11.96
C PHE A 170 -6.76 13.02 -11.85
N THR A 171 -6.09 14.08 -11.38
CA THR A 171 -6.76 15.32 -10.98
C THR A 171 -5.84 16.52 -11.00
N ILE A 172 -6.43 17.70 -11.21
CA ILE A 172 -5.79 18.98 -10.95
C ILE A 172 -5.96 19.31 -9.46
N LYS A 173 -4.85 19.52 -8.75
CA LYS A 173 -4.85 19.89 -7.33
C LYS A 173 -4.93 21.40 -7.13
N GLN A 174 -4.26 22.15 -8.01
CA GLN A 174 -4.20 23.60 -7.94
C GLN A 174 -3.94 24.20 -9.32
N VAL A 175 -4.57 25.32 -9.58
CA VAL A 175 -4.27 26.17 -10.74
C VAL A 175 -4.04 27.60 -10.30
N PRO A 176 -3.21 28.36 -11.01
CA PRO A 176 -2.99 29.77 -10.68
C PRO A 176 -4.14 30.65 -11.18
N TYR A 177 -4.30 31.80 -10.55
CA TYR A 177 -4.98 32.93 -11.15
C TYR A 177 -3.97 34.05 -11.38
N PHE A 178 -4.26 34.97 -12.30
CA PHE A 178 -3.36 36.05 -12.67
C PHE A 178 -4.02 37.40 -12.37
N ASP A 179 -3.21 38.33 -11.90
CA ASP A 179 -3.62 39.71 -11.64
C ASP A 179 -2.66 40.64 -12.37
N PHE A 180 -3.21 41.44 -13.27
CA PHE A 180 -2.44 42.39 -14.07
C PHE A 180 -2.56 43.82 -13.55
N GLU A 181 -3.34 44.06 -12.50
CA GLU A 181 -3.60 45.35 -11.87
C GLU A 181 -4.11 46.42 -12.87
N ASP A 182 -4.07 47.66 -12.46
CA ASP A 182 -4.52 48.81 -13.26
C ASP A 182 -3.43 49.21 -14.24
N HIS A 183 -3.80 49.42 -15.50
CA HIS A 183 -2.91 49.86 -16.58
C HIS A 183 -3.50 51.02 -17.37
N ILE A 184 -2.64 51.89 -17.84
CA ILE A 184 -2.99 52.95 -18.76
C ILE A 184 -2.96 52.40 -20.18
N LEU A 185 -4.07 52.48 -20.91
CA LEU A 185 -4.09 52.20 -22.33
C LEU A 185 -3.24 53.22 -23.09
N VAL A 186 -2.24 52.76 -23.78
CA VAL A 186 -1.32 53.58 -24.62
C VAL A 186 -1.63 53.32 -26.09
N SER A 187 -1.23 54.25 -26.93
CA SER A 187 -1.45 54.16 -28.40
C SER A 187 -0.71 53.02 -29.09
N ILE A 188 0.15 52.31 -28.37
CA ILE A 188 0.93 51.18 -28.85
C ILE A 188 0.46 49.94 -28.11
N ASN A 189 0.29 48.82 -28.83
CA ASN A 189 0.02 47.54 -28.18
C ASN A 189 1.19 47.17 -27.27
N LYS A 190 0.93 47.12 -25.97
CA LYS A 190 1.93 46.81 -24.94
C LYS A 190 1.43 45.71 -24.04
N SER A 191 2.26 44.69 -23.88
CA SER A 191 1.96 43.64 -22.90
C SER A 191 2.17 44.14 -21.48
N VAL A 192 1.27 43.75 -20.62
CA VAL A 192 1.33 43.98 -19.17
C VAL A 192 1.69 42.71 -18.44
N VAL A 193 2.42 42.84 -17.36
CA VAL A 193 3.01 41.70 -16.62
C VAL A 193 2.10 41.32 -15.49
N ASN A 194 1.96 40.02 -15.27
CA ASN A 194 1.29 39.49 -14.07
C ASN A 194 2.01 39.94 -12.79
N LYS A 195 1.25 40.33 -11.79
CA LYS A 195 1.75 40.77 -10.47
C LYS A 195 1.51 39.73 -9.37
N LYS A 196 0.70 38.71 -9.62
CA LYS A 196 0.45 37.65 -8.66
C LYS A 196 1.69 36.79 -8.48
N GLU A 197 2.15 36.67 -7.25
CA GLU A 197 3.30 35.84 -6.90
C GLU A 197 2.96 34.34 -6.87
N ASN A 198 3.99 33.52 -7.07
CA ASN A 198 3.95 32.05 -6.96
C ASN A 198 2.84 31.37 -7.78
N PRO A 199 2.68 31.70 -9.07
CA PRO A 199 1.72 31.03 -9.92
C PRO A 199 2.15 29.57 -10.16
N THR A 200 1.42 28.64 -9.54
CA THR A 200 1.76 27.21 -9.58
C THR A 200 0.59 26.40 -10.13
N ILE A 201 0.90 25.49 -11.03
CA ILE A 201 0.01 24.42 -11.48
C ILE A 201 0.43 23.15 -10.74
N ASP A 202 -0.49 22.50 -10.04
CA ASP A 202 -0.26 21.25 -9.30
C ASP A 202 -1.26 20.21 -9.77
N LEU A 203 -0.76 19.11 -10.31
CA LEU A 203 -1.58 18.01 -10.81
C LEU A 203 -1.01 16.66 -10.39
N GLU A 204 -1.88 15.67 -10.34
CA GLU A 204 -1.55 14.30 -9.99
C GLU A 204 -2.09 13.34 -11.05
N THR A 205 -1.20 12.50 -11.55
CA THR A 205 -1.49 11.50 -12.57
C THR A 205 -1.04 10.12 -12.10
N PRO A 206 -1.54 9.02 -12.69
CA PRO A 206 -1.14 7.67 -12.32
C PRO A 206 0.37 7.47 -12.37
N SER A 207 0.93 6.94 -11.27
CA SER A 207 2.38 6.73 -11.10
C SER A 207 2.82 5.31 -11.44
N ILE A 208 1.95 4.31 -11.25
CA ILE A 208 2.28 2.88 -11.43
C ILE A 208 2.19 2.51 -12.91
N MET A 209 1.00 2.53 -13.47
CA MET A 209 0.78 2.17 -14.88
C MET A 209 1.10 3.31 -15.84
N GLY A 210 1.04 4.56 -15.35
CA GLY A 210 1.09 5.73 -16.19
C GLY A 210 -0.15 5.88 -17.08
N LYS A 211 -0.28 7.05 -17.71
CA LYS A 211 -1.43 7.37 -18.56
C LYS A 211 -1.00 8.40 -19.61
N ASP A 212 -1.59 8.33 -20.80
CA ASP A 212 -1.48 9.40 -21.78
C ASP A 212 -2.46 10.51 -21.40
N TRP A 213 -1.96 11.74 -21.21
CA TRP A 213 -2.76 12.85 -20.72
C TRP A 213 -2.33 14.20 -21.29
N GLN A 214 -3.26 15.14 -21.27
CA GLN A 214 -3.02 16.54 -21.64
C GLN A 214 -3.63 17.46 -20.59
N LEU A 215 -2.89 18.48 -20.20
CA LEU A 215 -3.42 19.65 -19.50
C LEU A 215 -3.70 20.74 -20.51
N GLN A 216 -4.97 21.08 -20.67
CA GLN A 216 -5.44 22.14 -21.55
C GLN A 216 -5.90 23.34 -20.73
N VAL A 217 -5.77 24.50 -21.33
CA VAL A 217 -6.24 25.76 -20.76
C VAL A 217 -6.94 26.58 -21.84
N GLU A 218 -8.04 27.23 -21.46
CA GLU A 218 -8.85 28.12 -22.29
C GLU A 218 -8.97 29.47 -21.62
N LEU A 219 -8.92 30.55 -22.41
CA LEU A 219 -9.16 31.88 -21.93
C LEU A 219 -10.48 32.39 -22.50
N SER A 220 -11.46 32.66 -21.63
CA SER A 220 -12.73 33.25 -22.03
C SER A 220 -12.56 34.72 -22.44
N PRO A 221 -13.52 35.33 -23.19
CA PRO A 221 -13.51 36.76 -23.44
C PRO A 221 -13.46 37.58 -22.15
N PHE A 222 -12.75 38.71 -22.16
CA PHE A 222 -12.73 39.66 -21.04
C PHE A 222 -13.97 40.52 -21.06
N LEU A 223 -14.77 40.41 -20.00
CA LEU A 223 -16.03 41.14 -19.82
C LEU A 223 -15.89 42.24 -18.76
N ASP A 224 -16.47 43.41 -19.05
CA ASP A 224 -16.53 44.50 -18.04
C ASP A 224 -17.46 44.11 -16.89
N LYS A 225 -17.00 44.26 -15.65
CA LYS A 225 -17.75 43.91 -14.43
C LYS A 225 -19.03 44.69 -14.26
N LYS A 226 -19.11 45.92 -14.81
CA LYS A 226 -20.28 46.79 -14.73
C LYS A 226 -21.19 46.65 -15.92
N ASN A 227 -20.68 46.22 -17.07
CA ASN A 227 -21.43 46.07 -18.30
C ASN A 227 -20.91 44.86 -19.11
N SER A 228 -21.52 43.70 -18.90
CA SER A 228 -21.16 42.46 -19.56
C SER A 228 -21.25 42.48 -21.10
N LYS A 229 -21.87 43.48 -21.69
CA LYS A 229 -21.87 43.69 -23.15
C LYS A 229 -20.58 44.36 -23.65
N SER A 230 -19.79 44.96 -22.75
CA SER A 230 -18.47 45.52 -23.09
C SER A 230 -17.42 44.43 -22.99
N ILE A 231 -16.83 44.08 -24.11
CA ILE A 231 -15.85 43.00 -24.30
C ILE A 231 -14.56 43.60 -24.85
N LEU A 232 -13.42 43.22 -24.28
CA LEU A 232 -12.10 43.52 -24.86
C LEU A 232 -11.89 42.67 -26.12
N LYS A 233 -11.39 43.34 -27.15
CA LYS A 233 -11.09 42.71 -28.44
C LYS A 233 -9.58 42.48 -28.63
N GLY A 234 -9.21 41.39 -29.28
CA GLY A 234 -7.83 41.11 -29.66
C GLY A 234 -6.88 40.89 -28.47
N VAL A 235 -7.40 40.55 -27.30
CA VAL A 235 -6.61 40.28 -26.09
C VAL A 235 -6.03 38.88 -26.16
N SER A 236 -4.76 38.76 -25.83
CA SER A 236 -4.08 37.48 -25.69
C SER A 236 -3.25 37.41 -24.42
N LEU A 237 -3.20 36.20 -23.83
CA LEU A 237 -2.45 35.88 -22.62
C LEU A 237 -1.30 34.93 -22.99
N TYR A 238 -0.10 35.29 -22.59
CA TYR A 238 1.08 34.44 -22.75
C TYR A 238 1.42 33.75 -21.41
N ILE A 239 1.49 32.43 -21.43
CA ILE A 239 1.91 31.59 -20.30
C ILE A 239 3.15 30.81 -20.74
N PRO A 240 4.34 31.10 -20.18
CA PRO A 240 5.58 30.40 -20.53
C PRO A 240 5.65 29.01 -19.90
N LYS A 241 6.61 28.20 -20.33
CA LYS A 241 7.06 27.02 -19.60
C LYS A 241 7.54 27.42 -18.21
N GLY A 242 7.25 26.62 -17.21
CA GLY A 242 7.73 26.83 -15.86
C GLY A 242 8.78 25.81 -15.43
N LYS A 243 9.16 25.88 -14.17
CA LYS A 243 10.03 24.91 -13.53
C LYS A 243 9.20 23.73 -13.01
N LEU A 244 9.48 22.54 -13.51
CA LEU A 244 8.83 21.31 -13.06
C LEU A 244 9.50 20.75 -11.80
N GLU A 245 8.69 20.29 -10.86
CA GLU A 245 9.12 19.59 -9.65
C GLU A 245 8.22 18.38 -9.42
N SER A 246 8.82 17.26 -9.05
CA SER A 246 8.12 16.02 -8.65
C SER A 246 8.85 15.35 -7.50
N ASP A 247 8.10 14.61 -6.68
CA ASP A 247 8.66 13.79 -5.61
C ASP A 247 9.12 12.40 -6.11
N LEU A 248 8.81 12.07 -7.37
CA LEU A 248 9.19 10.82 -8.01
C LEU A 248 10.31 11.04 -9.03
N GLU A 249 11.26 10.11 -9.06
CA GLU A 249 12.27 10.06 -10.14
C GLU A 249 11.66 9.46 -11.41
N THR A 250 10.91 10.27 -12.13
CA THR A 250 10.30 9.89 -13.42
C THR A 250 10.62 10.95 -14.48
N GLU A 251 10.52 10.56 -15.76
CA GLU A 251 10.67 11.51 -16.85
C GLU A 251 9.65 12.64 -16.76
N GLU A 252 10.12 13.87 -16.98
CA GLU A 252 9.26 15.06 -16.98
C GLU A 252 8.23 15.02 -18.10
N PRO A 253 7.01 15.53 -17.86
CA PRO A 253 6.05 15.77 -18.92
C PRO A 253 6.57 16.83 -19.89
N THR A 254 6.08 16.80 -21.11
CA THR A 254 6.39 17.84 -22.10
C THR A 254 5.61 19.11 -21.79
N GLN A 255 6.26 20.27 -21.83
CA GLN A 255 5.66 21.58 -21.65
C GLN A 255 5.66 22.39 -22.94
N TYR A 256 4.70 23.30 -23.06
CA TYR A 256 4.59 24.26 -24.16
C TYR A 256 4.44 25.66 -23.63
N ASP A 257 5.02 26.62 -24.33
CA ASP A 257 4.64 28.03 -24.19
C ASP A 257 3.26 28.21 -24.81
N CYS A 258 2.35 28.86 -24.12
CA CYS A 258 1.00 29.05 -24.57
C CYS A 258 0.70 30.52 -24.86
N GLN A 259 0.25 30.82 -26.08
CA GLN A 259 -0.33 32.10 -26.46
C GLN A 259 -1.85 31.88 -26.57
N LEU A 260 -2.61 32.32 -25.57
CA LEU A 260 -4.05 32.13 -25.50
C LEU A 260 -4.77 33.36 -26.04
N GLU A 261 -5.61 33.17 -27.05
CA GLU A 261 -6.58 34.17 -27.49
C GLU A 261 -7.78 34.16 -26.57
N ALA A 262 -8.31 35.33 -26.21
CA ALA A 262 -9.50 35.46 -25.34
C ALA A 262 -10.79 35.13 -26.13
N ASN A 263 -10.90 33.92 -26.64
CA ASN A 263 -12.00 33.44 -27.50
C ASN A 263 -12.55 32.07 -27.09
N GLY A 264 -12.05 31.50 -25.98
CA GLY A 264 -12.46 30.20 -25.48
C GLY A 264 -11.83 29.01 -26.21
N LYS A 265 -10.83 29.23 -27.07
CA LYS A 265 -10.13 28.12 -27.74
C LYS A 265 -9.10 27.51 -26.79
N ALA A 266 -9.15 26.19 -26.64
CA ALA A 266 -8.21 25.44 -25.82
C ALA A 266 -6.79 25.39 -26.42
N SER A 267 -5.77 25.45 -25.56
CA SER A 267 -4.39 25.20 -25.89
C SER A 267 -3.77 24.20 -24.92
N ILE A 268 -2.88 23.36 -25.41
CA ILE A 268 -2.17 22.36 -24.59
C ILE A 268 -1.01 23.07 -23.91
N LEU A 269 -0.94 23.01 -22.59
CA LEU A 269 0.15 23.56 -21.79
C LEU A 269 1.16 22.49 -21.40
N MET A 270 0.67 21.30 -21.10
CA MET A 270 1.50 20.14 -20.75
C MET A 270 0.88 18.86 -21.29
N HIS A 271 1.73 17.88 -21.60
CA HIS A 271 1.25 16.52 -21.81
C HIS A 271 2.21 15.49 -21.23
N GLY A 272 1.66 14.36 -20.82
CA GLY A 272 2.39 13.17 -20.39
C GLY A 272 2.00 11.95 -21.21
N THR A 273 2.80 10.92 -21.08
CA THR A 273 2.58 9.60 -21.68
C THR A 273 2.61 8.53 -20.58
N LYS A 274 2.39 7.28 -20.93
CA LYS A 274 2.52 6.16 -19.97
C LYS A 274 3.90 6.08 -19.30
N THR A 275 4.92 6.70 -19.89
CA THR A 275 6.29 6.71 -19.36
C THR A 275 6.76 8.08 -18.86
N LYS A 276 6.16 9.17 -19.33
CA LYS A 276 6.53 10.56 -19.00
C LYS A 276 5.44 11.26 -18.22
N GLY A 277 5.82 12.04 -17.21
CA GLY A 277 4.88 12.82 -16.43
C GLY A 277 4.00 11.97 -15.50
N LYS A 278 4.53 10.88 -14.96
CA LYS A 278 3.89 10.00 -13.98
C LYS A 278 3.92 10.63 -12.58
N GLY A 279 2.85 10.47 -11.82
CA GLY A 279 2.76 10.92 -10.45
C GLY A 279 2.38 12.39 -10.30
N ARG A 280 2.82 13.02 -9.21
CA ARG A 280 2.50 14.41 -8.90
C ARG A 280 3.54 15.37 -9.47
N TRP A 281 3.05 16.38 -10.17
CA TRP A 281 3.87 17.40 -10.79
C TRP A 281 3.42 18.80 -10.38
N LYS A 282 4.37 19.60 -9.93
CA LYS A 282 4.20 21.04 -9.72
C LYS A 282 4.94 21.77 -10.80
N ASN A 283 4.24 22.63 -11.54
CA ASN A 283 4.81 23.53 -12.53
C ASN A 283 4.78 24.95 -11.96
N LYS A 284 5.95 25.44 -11.57
CA LYS A 284 6.14 26.79 -11.03
C LYS A 284 6.44 27.77 -12.16
N LEU A 285 5.48 28.64 -12.46
CA LEU A 285 5.60 29.62 -13.50
C LEU A 285 6.35 30.86 -13.00
N GLU A 286 7.11 31.52 -13.86
CA GLU A 286 7.78 32.77 -13.54
C GLU A 286 6.79 33.94 -13.66
N THR A 287 6.48 34.59 -12.54
CA THR A 287 5.49 35.66 -12.42
C THR A 287 5.63 36.72 -13.51
N LYS A 288 6.86 37.22 -13.74
CA LYS A 288 7.13 38.35 -14.63
C LYS A 288 7.10 37.97 -16.11
N GLU A 289 7.13 36.71 -16.46
CA GLU A 289 7.08 36.21 -17.83
C GLU A 289 5.65 36.00 -18.34
N ILE A 290 4.67 35.96 -17.43
CA ILE A 290 3.25 35.85 -17.77
C ILE A 290 2.75 37.25 -18.17
N THR A 291 2.33 37.40 -19.41
CA THR A 291 1.98 38.70 -19.98
C THR A 291 0.62 38.71 -20.68
N LEU A 292 -0.09 39.81 -20.52
CA LEU A 292 -1.36 40.06 -21.19
C LEU A 292 -1.18 41.19 -22.22
N SER A 293 -1.50 40.91 -23.47
CA SER A 293 -1.49 41.87 -24.56
C SER A 293 -2.89 42.43 -24.77
N ILE A 294 -3.03 43.76 -24.66
CA ILE A 294 -4.31 44.47 -24.82
C ILE A 294 -4.15 45.51 -25.93
N PRO A 295 -4.83 45.35 -27.07
CA PRO A 295 -4.78 46.37 -28.14
C PRO A 295 -5.33 47.71 -27.67
N PRO A 296 -4.73 48.85 -28.18
CA PRO A 296 -5.03 50.20 -27.67
C PRO A 296 -6.41 50.71 -28.00
N GLU A 297 -7.11 50.15 -28.98
CA GLU A 297 -8.47 50.54 -29.38
C GLU A 297 -9.55 50.11 -28.40
N ASN A 298 -9.19 49.36 -27.35
CA ASN A 298 -10.16 48.93 -26.35
C ASN A 298 -10.63 50.06 -25.42
N LYS A 299 -11.84 49.92 -24.91
CA LYS A 299 -12.44 50.87 -23.97
C LYS A 299 -11.86 50.67 -22.56
N LYS A 300 -11.76 51.77 -21.82
CA LYS A 300 -11.48 51.77 -20.38
C LYS A 300 -12.57 51.03 -19.64
N GLY A 301 -12.22 50.24 -18.64
CA GLY A 301 -13.16 49.51 -17.80
C GLY A 301 -12.44 48.62 -16.82
N ASN A 302 -13.22 47.88 -16.01
CA ASN A 302 -12.71 46.86 -15.12
C ASN A 302 -13.12 45.48 -15.65
N TYR A 303 -12.19 44.82 -16.28
CA TYR A 303 -12.44 43.59 -17.03
C TYR A 303 -11.93 42.36 -16.31
N GLU A 304 -12.66 41.28 -16.44
CA GLU A 304 -12.21 39.95 -15.99
C GLU A 304 -12.54 38.88 -17.02
N SER A 305 -11.75 37.81 -16.97
CA SER A 305 -11.91 36.61 -17.79
C SER A 305 -11.73 35.38 -16.91
N THR A 306 -12.22 34.26 -17.38
CA THR A 306 -12.06 32.96 -16.72
C THR A 306 -11.06 32.12 -17.50
N LEU A 307 -10.11 31.53 -16.77
CA LEU A 307 -9.28 30.45 -17.27
C LEU A 307 -9.92 29.11 -16.93
N HIS A 308 -10.23 28.32 -17.95
CA HIS A 308 -10.70 26.95 -17.78
C HIS A 308 -9.57 25.96 -17.96
N TRP A 309 -9.32 25.17 -16.93
CA TRP A 309 -8.26 24.17 -16.90
C TRP A 309 -8.88 22.79 -16.98
N THR A 310 -8.41 21.97 -17.91
CA THR A 310 -8.93 20.62 -18.12
C THR A 310 -7.78 19.62 -18.21
N LEU A 311 -7.81 18.59 -17.38
CA LEU A 311 -6.92 17.45 -17.45
C LEU A 311 -7.65 16.33 -18.19
N LEU A 312 -7.16 15.98 -19.37
CA LEU A 312 -7.77 15.00 -20.27
C LEU A 312 -6.98 13.71 -20.31
N ASP A 313 -7.68 12.60 -20.22
CA ASP A 313 -7.20 11.28 -20.64
C ASP A 313 -7.30 11.19 -22.16
N VAL A 314 -6.18 10.90 -22.82
CA VAL A 314 -6.09 10.85 -24.29
C VAL A 314 -5.52 9.50 -24.76
N PRO A 315 -6.29 8.40 -24.60
CA PRO A 315 -5.81 7.08 -24.93
C PRO A 315 -5.49 6.96 -26.42
N GLY A 316 -4.31 6.44 -26.75
CA GLY A 316 -3.92 6.01 -28.08
C GLY A 316 -3.25 7.07 -28.97
N GLN A 317 -2.77 8.18 -28.44
CA GLN A 317 -1.77 8.97 -29.17
C GLN A 317 -0.41 8.26 -29.09
N SER A 318 -0.20 7.34 -30.05
CA SER A 318 1.14 6.79 -30.28
C SER A 318 2.06 7.96 -30.66
N VAL A 319 3.26 7.93 -30.09
CA VAL A 319 4.38 8.81 -30.42
C VAL A 319 4.83 8.49 -31.85
N ASN A 320 4.09 8.94 -32.83
CA ASN A 320 4.62 9.17 -34.16
C ASN A 320 4.38 10.66 -34.42
N GLY A 321 5.46 11.39 -34.19
CA GLY A 321 5.52 12.77 -34.49
C GLY A 321 5.13 12.99 -35.96
N ASP A 322 4.39 13.98 -36.13
CA ASP A 322 4.33 14.93 -37.23
C ASP A 322 2.94 15.52 -37.19
N LEU A 323 2.79 16.52 -36.34
CA LEU A 323 1.75 17.52 -36.56
C LEU A 323 2.34 18.54 -37.51
N VAL A 324 1.94 18.41 -38.77
CA VAL A 324 2.00 19.50 -39.73
C VAL A 324 0.97 20.56 -39.33
#